data_da0081971010c408dc91e6d3c2475541
#
_entry.id   da0081971010c408dc91e6d3c2475541
#
_cell.length_a   1.000
_cell.length_b   1.000
_cell.length_c   1.000
_cell.angle_alpha   90.00
_cell.angle_beta   90.00
_cell.angle_gamma   90.00
#
_symmetry.space_group_name_H-M   'P 1'
#
loop_
_entity.id
_entity.type
_entity.pdbx_description
1 polymer ?
#
loop_
_entity_poly.entity_id
_entity_poly.type
_entity_poly.pdbx_seq_one_letter_code
_entity_poly.pdbx_strand_id
1 'polypeptide(L)'
;MLSKEVQLEVNKGAMLPLMEEFYTIQGEGFHTGTAAYFIRIGGCDVGCHWCDVKESWNAELHPPTGIDLIVSNASKYSETVVVTGGEPLMWDMTLLTQRLKEQNLKVHIETSGAYPLSGSWDWICLSPKKNKLPTETVYENAHELKVIIHNKHDF
;
A
#
# COMPACT_ATOMS: atom_id res chain seq x y z
N MET A 1 12.31 4.05 19.60
CA MET A 1 11.55 2.82 19.96
C MET A 1 10.12 3.24 20.32
N LEU A 2 9.10 2.66 19.67
CA LEU A 2 7.70 2.98 19.93
C LEU A 2 7.30 2.51 21.35
N SER A 3 6.36 3.21 21.99
CA SER A 3 5.78 2.71 23.25
C SER A 3 5.02 1.38 23.01
N LYS A 4 4.88 0.57 24.05
CA LYS A 4 4.14 -0.70 23.93
C LYS A 4 2.68 -0.50 23.48
N GLU A 5 2.06 0.60 23.88
CA GLU A 5 0.69 0.96 23.49
C GLU A 5 0.62 1.25 21.99
N VAL A 6 1.51 2.10 21.47
CA VAL A 6 1.58 2.41 20.03
C VAL A 6 1.87 1.15 19.21
N GLN A 7 2.79 0.30 19.66
CA GLN A 7 3.08 -0.95 18.98
C GLN A 7 1.84 -1.88 18.93
N LEU A 8 1.04 -1.91 19.98
CA LEU A 8 -0.20 -2.67 20.01
C LEU A 8 -1.21 -2.14 18.98
N GLU A 9 -1.37 -0.83 18.87
CA GLU A 9 -2.27 -0.22 17.89
C GLU A 9 -1.81 -0.41 16.45
N VAL A 10 -0.50 -0.40 16.21
CA VAL A 10 0.07 -0.74 14.89
C VAL A 10 -0.21 -2.22 14.56
N ASN A 11 -0.03 -3.11 15.50
CA ASN A 11 -0.28 -4.55 15.29
C ASN A 11 -1.77 -4.86 15.03
N LYS A 12 -2.68 -4.02 15.49
CA LYS A 12 -4.12 -4.12 15.23
C LYS A 12 -4.56 -3.41 13.93
N GLY A 13 -3.65 -2.77 13.23
CA GLY A 13 -3.97 -1.96 12.06
C GLY A 13 -4.72 -0.65 12.36
N ALA A 14 -4.78 -0.23 13.64
CA ALA A 14 -5.41 1.04 14.04
C ALA A 14 -4.48 2.24 13.84
N MET A 15 -3.18 1.99 13.75
CA MET A 15 -2.15 2.97 13.35
C MET A 15 -1.25 2.35 12.28
N LEU A 16 -0.79 3.16 11.34
CA LEU A 16 0.12 2.73 10.27
C LEU A 16 1.31 3.68 10.16
N PRO A 17 2.51 3.19 9.81
CA PRO A 17 3.67 4.04 9.57
C PRO A 17 3.47 4.83 8.28
N LEU A 18 2.81 5.98 8.38
CA LEU A 18 2.49 6.83 7.23
C LEU A 18 3.75 7.57 6.77
N MET A 19 4.21 7.28 5.56
CA MET A 19 5.34 7.99 4.96
C MET A 19 4.89 9.32 4.35
N GLU A 20 3.88 9.27 3.50
CA GLU A 20 3.29 10.46 2.86
C GLU A 20 1.87 10.18 2.37
N GLU A 21 1.12 11.23 2.16
CA GLU A 21 -0.18 11.19 1.49
C GLU A 21 -0.36 12.42 0.60
N PHE A 22 -0.93 12.23 -0.58
CA PHE A 22 -1.09 13.31 -1.56
C PHE A 22 -2.19 13.00 -2.58
N TYR A 23 -2.78 14.05 -3.12
CA TYR A 23 -3.75 13.97 -4.21
C TYR A 23 -3.07 14.23 -5.55
N THR A 24 -3.23 13.30 -6.50
CA THR A 24 -2.66 13.42 -7.84
C THR A 24 -3.43 12.56 -8.85
N ILE A 25 -2.88 12.40 -10.04
CA ILE A 25 -3.41 11.53 -11.10
C ILE A 25 -2.62 10.22 -11.08
N GLN A 26 -3.32 9.07 -11.12
CA GLN A 26 -2.66 7.79 -11.35
C GLN A 26 -1.95 7.81 -12.71
N GLY A 27 -0.65 7.65 -12.69
CA GLY A 27 0.21 7.75 -13.87
C GLY A 27 0.44 6.44 -14.62
N GLU A 28 0.02 5.30 -14.04
CA GLU A 28 0.37 3.96 -14.53
C GLU A 28 -0.83 3.01 -14.56
N GLY A 29 -0.72 1.99 -15.42
CA GLY A 29 -1.63 0.87 -15.46
C GLY A 29 -3.02 1.17 -16.02
N PHE A 30 -3.96 0.30 -15.68
CA PHE A 30 -5.33 0.36 -16.19
C PHE A 30 -6.05 1.65 -15.81
N HIS A 31 -5.78 2.17 -14.62
CA HIS A 31 -6.42 3.39 -14.10
C HIS A 31 -5.64 4.68 -14.40
N THR A 32 -4.72 4.65 -15.36
CA THR A 32 -4.00 5.87 -15.82
C THR A 32 -4.97 7.00 -16.15
N GLY A 33 -4.70 8.19 -15.61
CA GLY A 33 -5.54 9.37 -15.79
C GLY A 33 -6.62 9.56 -14.72
N THR A 34 -6.83 8.58 -13.84
CA THR A 34 -7.78 8.70 -12.72
C THR A 34 -7.21 9.58 -11.63
N ALA A 35 -7.98 10.58 -11.21
CA ALA A 35 -7.65 11.38 -10.03
C ALA A 35 -7.81 10.52 -8.78
N ALA A 36 -6.76 10.42 -7.95
CA ALA A 36 -6.73 9.56 -6.79
C ALA A 36 -5.97 10.19 -5.62
N TYR A 37 -6.35 9.79 -4.41
CA TYR A 37 -5.60 10.11 -3.21
C TYR A 37 -4.67 8.95 -2.87
N PHE A 38 -3.38 9.22 -2.86
CA PHE A 38 -2.34 8.23 -2.58
C PHE A 38 -1.98 8.23 -1.10
N ILE A 39 -1.92 7.04 -0.52
CA ILE A 39 -1.48 6.78 0.85
C ILE A 39 -0.26 5.87 0.76
N ARG A 40 0.92 6.40 1.06
CA ARG A 40 2.17 5.65 1.04
C ARG A 40 2.55 5.21 2.45
N ILE A 41 2.56 3.89 2.66
CA ILE A 41 2.89 3.26 3.94
C ILE A 41 4.38 2.91 3.96
N GLY A 42 5.05 3.22 5.06
CA GLY A 42 6.44 2.84 5.30
C GLY A 42 6.58 1.39 5.75
N GLY A 43 7.77 0.84 5.54
CA GLY A 43 8.12 -0.54 5.80
C GLY A 43 8.17 -1.38 4.53
N CYS A 44 9.35 -1.95 4.23
CA CYS A 44 9.54 -2.90 3.14
C CYS A 44 10.80 -3.74 3.38
N ASP A 45 10.67 -5.04 3.35
CA ASP A 45 11.79 -5.99 3.46
C ASP A 45 12.05 -6.77 2.16
N VAL A 46 11.39 -6.38 1.06
CA VAL A 46 11.53 -7.05 -0.24
C VAL A 46 12.91 -6.84 -0.87
N GLY A 47 13.58 -5.72 -0.56
CA GLY A 47 14.99 -5.51 -0.87
C GLY A 47 15.31 -5.35 -2.36
N CYS A 48 14.46 -4.66 -3.14
CA CYS A 48 14.70 -4.41 -4.55
C CYS A 48 15.85 -3.43 -4.74
N HIS A 49 16.97 -3.84 -5.35
CA HIS A 49 18.14 -2.97 -5.55
C HIS A 49 17.85 -1.72 -6.40
N TRP A 50 16.85 -1.81 -7.29
CA TRP A 50 16.40 -0.74 -8.19
C TRP A 50 15.19 0.06 -7.64
N CYS A 51 14.87 -0.08 -6.34
CA CYS A 51 13.77 0.66 -5.72
C CYS A 51 14.01 2.17 -5.83
N ASP A 52 12.99 2.87 -6.28
CA ASP A 52 12.96 4.34 -6.44
C ASP A 52 12.58 5.07 -5.14
N VAL A 53 12.04 4.35 -4.15
CA VAL A 53 11.57 4.89 -2.87
C VAL A 53 12.20 4.12 -1.70
N LYS A 54 13.53 4.12 -1.63
CA LYS A 54 14.27 3.39 -0.57
C LYS A 54 14.01 3.93 0.84
N GLU A 55 13.61 5.17 0.95
CA GLU A 55 13.20 5.82 2.20
C GLU A 55 12.00 5.11 2.84
N SER A 56 11.18 4.43 2.04
CA SER A 56 10.04 3.64 2.54
C SER A 56 10.44 2.35 3.25
N TRP A 57 11.68 1.87 3.14
CA TRP A 57 12.08 0.57 3.68
C TRP A 57 12.05 0.51 5.20
N ASN A 58 12.47 1.58 5.87
CA ASN A 58 12.50 1.62 7.32
C ASN A 58 11.23 2.28 7.89
N ALA A 59 10.33 1.45 8.40
CA ALA A 59 9.08 1.91 9.02
C ALA A 59 9.31 2.83 10.25
N GLU A 60 10.43 2.69 10.95
CA GLU A 60 10.73 3.51 12.13
C GLU A 60 10.98 5.00 11.79
N LEU A 61 11.28 5.30 10.52
CA LEU A 61 11.44 6.68 10.05
C LEU A 61 10.09 7.38 9.81
N HIS A 62 9.00 6.63 9.81
CA HIS A 62 7.66 7.12 9.51
C HIS A 62 6.78 7.04 10.75
N PRO A 63 6.27 8.15 11.26
CA PRO A 63 5.51 8.15 12.50
C PRO A 63 4.21 7.36 12.36
N PRO A 64 3.88 6.48 13.33
CA PRO A 64 2.59 5.80 13.35
C PRO A 64 1.46 6.83 13.42
N THR A 65 0.61 6.79 12.41
CA THR A 65 -0.52 7.69 12.23
C THR A 65 -1.82 6.92 12.36
N GLY A 66 -2.77 7.44 13.13
CA GLY A 66 -4.09 6.83 13.29
C GLY A 66 -4.86 6.78 11.98
N ILE A 67 -5.48 5.65 11.67
CA ILE A 67 -6.23 5.45 10.42
C ILE A 67 -7.37 6.44 10.26
N ASP A 68 -8.02 6.87 11.33
CA ASP A 68 -9.12 7.85 11.25
C ASP A 68 -8.65 9.20 10.68
N LEU A 69 -7.43 9.63 10.98
CA LEU A 69 -6.83 10.81 10.38
C LEU A 69 -6.55 10.62 8.89
N ILE A 70 -5.96 9.47 8.52
CA ILE A 70 -5.67 9.12 7.12
C ILE A 70 -6.98 9.11 6.31
N VAL A 71 -8.01 8.43 6.81
CA VAL A 71 -9.33 8.35 6.17
C VAL A 71 -9.98 9.73 6.05
N SER A 72 -9.92 10.54 7.12
CA SER A 72 -10.45 11.90 7.10
C SER A 72 -9.76 12.78 6.06
N ASN A 73 -8.47 12.60 5.84
CA ASN A 73 -7.75 13.33 4.79
C ASN A 73 -8.15 12.84 3.39
N ALA A 74 -8.14 11.52 3.16
CA ALA A 74 -8.47 10.93 1.87
C ALA A 74 -9.86 11.33 1.38
N SER A 75 -10.87 11.31 2.26
CA SER A 75 -12.25 11.61 1.91
C SER A 75 -12.53 13.05 1.47
N LYS A 76 -11.57 13.97 1.66
CA LYS A 76 -11.71 15.37 1.25
C LYS A 76 -11.41 15.62 -0.22
N TYR A 77 -10.66 14.72 -0.87
CA TYR A 77 -10.01 15.05 -2.14
C TYR A 77 -10.42 14.15 -3.31
N SER A 78 -10.81 12.91 -3.07
CA SER A 78 -11.04 11.96 -4.16
C SER A 78 -12.06 10.89 -3.79
N GLU A 79 -12.71 10.33 -4.81
CA GLU A 79 -13.53 9.12 -4.70
C GLU A 79 -12.70 7.83 -4.81
N THR A 80 -11.43 7.95 -5.18
CA THR A 80 -10.50 6.83 -5.35
C THR A 80 -9.26 7.02 -4.49
N VAL A 81 -8.93 6.00 -3.73
CA VAL A 81 -7.73 5.93 -2.90
C VAL A 81 -6.82 4.84 -3.42
N VAL A 82 -5.52 5.13 -3.53
CA VAL A 82 -4.48 4.16 -3.87
C VAL A 82 -3.56 4.00 -2.67
N VAL A 83 -3.58 2.83 -2.05
CA VAL A 83 -2.63 2.46 -1.00
C VAL A 83 -1.40 1.86 -1.65
N THR A 84 -0.27 2.45 -1.39
CA THR A 84 1.04 2.06 -1.91
C THR A 84 2.10 2.19 -0.83
N GLY A 85 3.37 2.11 -1.16
CA GLY A 85 4.39 2.40 -0.17
C GLY A 85 5.72 1.73 -0.43
N GLY A 86 6.29 1.25 0.65
CA GLY A 86 7.21 0.14 0.69
C GLY A 86 6.45 -1.13 0.32
N GLU A 87 5.94 -1.87 1.31
CA GLU A 87 5.04 -3.00 1.08
C GLU A 87 3.83 -2.89 2.01
N PRO A 88 2.66 -2.43 1.51
CA PRO A 88 1.49 -2.21 2.36
C PRO A 88 1.03 -3.46 3.10
N LEU A 89 1.09 -4.64 2.48
CA LEU A 89 0.63 -5.90 3.08
C LEU A 89 1.55 -6.44 4.20
N MET A 90 2.66 -5.77 4.51
CA MET A 90 3.38 -6.01 5.77
C MET A 90 2.52 -5.68 7.01
N TRP A 91 1.50 -4.87 6.83
CA TRP A 91 0.60 -4.39 7.87
C TRP A 91 -0.81 -4.92 7.65
N ASP A 92 -1.59 -5.00 8.73
CA ASP A 92 -3.00 -5.34 8.61
C ASP A 92 -3.79 -4.15 8.04
N MET A 93 -4.27 -4.29 6.81
CA MET A 93 -5.02 -3.27 6.08
C MET A 93 -6.54 -3.37 6.30
N THR A 94 -6.99 -4.30 7.14
CA THR A 94 -8.44 -4.58 7.32
C THR A 94 -9.20 -3.35 7.79
N LEU A 95 -8.74 -2.70 8.86
CA LEU A 95 -9.42 -1.52 9.41
C LEU A 95 -9.35 -0.32 8.47
N LEU A 96 -8.19 -0.05 7.85
CA LEU A 96 -8.05 1.05 6.91
C LEU A 96 -9.04 0.92 5.75
N THR A 97 -9.08 -0.26 5.11
CA THR A 97 -9.97 -0.47 3.95
C THR A 97 -11.43 -0.42 4.33
N GLN A 98 -11.79 -0.97 5.50
CA GLN A 98 -13.14 -0.86 6.02
C GLN A 98 -13.57 0.60 6.19
N ARG A 99 -12.75 1.42 6.88
CA ARG A 99 -13.05 2.83 7.12
C ARG A 99 -13.12 3.65 5.83
N LEU A 100 -12.26 3.38 4.87
CA LEU A 100 -12.31 4.06 3.56
C LEU A 100 -13.61 3.70 2.82
N LYS A 101 -14.04 2.44 2.84
CA LYS A 101 -15.29 2.00 2.21
C LYS A 101 -16.54 2.55 2.92
N GLU A 102 -16.51 2.72 4.23
CA GLU A 102 -17.58 3.40 4.98
C GLU A 102 -17.76 4.87 4.51
N GLN A 103 -16.73 5.48 3.93
CA GLN A 103 -16.80 6.80 3.27
C GLN A 103 -17.18 6.73 1.78
N ASN A 104 -17.60 5.56 1.28
CA ASN A 104 -17.94 5.30 -0.13
C ASN A 104 -16.75 5.52 -1.09
N LEU A 105 -15.51 5.35 -0.63
CA LEU A 105 -14.31 5.46 -1.45
C LEU A 105 -14.01 4.13 -2.16
N LYS A 106 -13.55 4.19 -3.39
CA LYS A 106 -12.92 3.05 -4.09
C LYS A 106 -11.50 2.89 -3.59
N VAL A 107 -11.13 1.68 -3.23
CA VAL A 107 -9.85 1.41 -2.57
C VAL A 107 -9.01 0.46 -3.41
N HIS A 108 -7.91 0.99 -3.93
CA HIS A 108 -6.93 0.26 -4.74
C HIS A 108 -5.67 0.01 -3.93
N ILE A 109 -4.93 -1.05 -4.26
CA ILE A 109 -3.61 -1.34 -3.70
C ILE A 109 -2.57 -1.58 -4.79
N GLU A 110 -1.36 -1.08 -4.58
CA GLU A 110 -0.14 -1.48 -5.28
C GLU A 110 0.75 -2.26 -4.31
N THR A 111 1.01 -3.53 -4.59
CA THR A 111 1.74 -4.43 -3.70
C THR A 111 2.66 -5.37 -4.47
N SER A 112 3.76 -5.79 -3.85
CA SER A 112 4.57 -6.90 -4.35
C SER A 112 3.88 -8.27 -4.18
N GLY A 113 2.85 -8.33 -3.34
CA GLY A 113 2.13 -9.55 -2.99
C GLY A 113 2.87 -10.49 -2.05
N ALA A 114 4.02 -10.07 -1.52
CA ALA A 114 4.92 -10.92 -0.73
C ALA A 114 4.38 -11.29 0.67
N TYR A 115 3.25 -10.74 1.05
CA TYR A 115 2.57 -10.98 2.33
C TYR A 115 1.12 -11.40 2.13
N PRO A 116 0.49 -12.04 3.14
CA PRO A 116 -0.91 -12.42 3.06
C PRO A 116 -1.82 -11.23 2.77
N LEU A 117 -2.82 -11.46 1.92
CA LEU A 117 -3.79 -10.44 1.57
C LEU A 117 -4.67 -10.10 2.79
N SER A 118 -4.56 -8.87 3.27
CA SER A 118 -5.45 -8.29 4.27
C SER A 118 -6.22 -7.11 3.68
N GLY A 119 -7.38 -6.80 4.24
CA GLY A 119 -8.25 -5.72 3.75
C GLY A 119 -9.15 -6.13 2.58
N SER A 120 -10.01 -5.19 2.17
CA SER A 120 -10.99 -5.36 1.10
C SER A 120 -10.74 -4.34 -0.01
N TRP A 121 -10.35 -4.82 -1.17
CA TRP A 121 -9.85 -4.01 -2.28
C TRP A 121 -10.79 -4.04 -3.47
N ASP A 122 -10.99 -2.91 -4.12
CA ASP A 122 -11.73 -2.82 -5.39
C ASP A 122 -10.80 -3.05 -6.59
N TRP A 123 -9.49 -2.81 -6.41
CA TRP A 123 -8.47 -3.08 -7.41
C TRP A 123 -7.14 -3.47 -6.76
N ILE A 124 -6.54 -4.55 -7.23
CA ILE A 124 -5.25 -5.05 -6.78
C ILE A 124 -4.28 -5.03 -7.96
N CYS A 125 -3.31 -4.12 -7.92
CA CYS A 125 -2.16 -4.08 -8.82
C CYS A 125 -1.02 -4.87 -8.18
N LEU A 126 -0.77 -6.05 -8.70
CA LEU A 126 0.33 -6.91 -8.27
C LEU A 126 1.61 -6.58 -9.03
N SER A 127 2.65 -6.20 -8.32
CA SER A 127 3.99 -5.95 -8.86
C SER A 127 5.00 -6.94 -8.28
N PRO A 128 5.06 -8.18 -8.79
CA PRO A 128 5.87 -9.25 -8.21
C PRO A 128 7.36 -8.93 -8.25
N LYS A 129 8.09 -9.41 -7.26
CA LYS A 129 9.52 -9.18 -7.12
C LYS A 129 10.26 -10.51 -7.05
N LYS A 130 11.43 -10.60 -7.70
CA LYS A 130 12.24 -11.82 -7.73
C LYS A 130 12.74 -12.25 -6.35
N ASN A 131 13.02 -11.29 -5.48
CA ASN A 131 13.61 -11.56 -4.16
C ASN A 131 12.59 -12.18 -3.17
N LYS A 132 11.30 -11.89 -3.35
CA LYS A 132 10.22 -12.37 -2.48
C LYS A 132 8.96 -12.54 -3.30
N LEU A 133 8.62 -13.78 -3.60
CA LEU A 133 7.51 -14.12 -4.49
C LEU A 133 6.15 -13.78 -3.85
N PRO A 134 5.13 -13.47 -4.67
CA PRO A 134 3.78 -13.27 -4.20
C PRO A 134 3.20 -14.51 -3.53
N THR A 135 2.33 -14.30 -2.55
CA THR A 135 1.49 -15.37 -2.00
C THR A 135 0.42 -15.77 -3.02
N GLU A 136 -0.02 -17.02 -2.98
CA GLU A 136 -1.05 -17.56 -3.87
C GLU A 136 -2.33 -16.72 -3.82
N THR A 137 -2.76 -16.33 -2.60
CA THR A 137 -3.97 -15.52 -2.40
C THR A 137 -3.92 -14.18 -3.12
N VAL A 138 -2.78 -13.46 -3.09
CA VAL A 138 -2.65 -12.19 -3.80
C VAL A 138 -2.63 -12.44 -5.31
N TYR A 139 -1.94 -13.49 -5.75
CA TYR A 139 -1.84 -13.82 -7.17
C TYR A 139 -3.21 -14.13 -7.79
N GLU A 140 -4.04 -14.92 -7.09
CA GLU A 140 -5.39 -15.29 -7.54
C GLU A 140 -6.39 -14.13 -7.56
N ASN A 141 -6.18 -13.11 -6.72
CA ASN A 141 -7.07 -11.96 -6.60
C ASN A 141 -6.55 -10.70 -7.32
N ALA A 142 -5.40 -10.77 -7.97
CA ALA A 142 -4.84 -9.64 -8.72
C ALA A 142 -5.71 -9.29 -9.94
N HIS A 143 -5.98 -7.98 -10.10
CA HIS A 143 -6.70 -7.45 -11.26
C HIS A 143 -5.75 -6.96 -12.35
N GLU A 144 -4.52 -6.60 -11.95
CA GLU A 144 -3.49 -6.04 -12.82
C GLU A 144 -2.12 -6.56 -12.43
N LEU A 145 -1.29 -6.83 -13.42
CA LEU A 145 0.10 -7.23 -13.24
C LEU A 145 1.03 -6.12 -13.75
N LYS A 146 1.84 -5.56 -12.83
CA LYS A 146 2.88 -4.59 -13.13
C LYS A 146 4.27 -5.23 -13.00
N VAL A 147 4.96 -5.44 -14.11
CA VAL A 147 6.29 -6.05 -14.13
C VAL A 147 7.33 -5.00 -14.50
N ILE A 148 8.35 -4.85 -13.67
CA ILE A 148 9.50 -4.00 -13.96
C ILE A 148 10.48 -4.79 -14.81
N ILE A 149 10.67 -4.34 -16.05
CA ILE A 149 11.63 -4.91 -16.99
C ILE A 149 12.93 -4.14 -16.90
N HIS A 150 13.96 -4.77 -16.38
CA HIS A 150 15.30 -4.18 -16.27
C HIS A 150 16.22 -4.63 -17.40
N ASN A 151 16.05 -5.87 -17.86
CA ASN A 151 16.83 -6.44 -18.95
C ASN A 151 16.07 -7.59 -19.67
N LYS A 152 16.66 -8.10 -20.75
CA LYS A 152 16.06 -9.14 -21.60
C LYS A 152 15.73 -10.50 -20.91
N HIS A 153 16.25 -10.73 -19.72
CA HIS A 153 16.00 -11.95 -18.93
C HIS A 153 14.81 -11.80 -17.96
N ASP A 154 14.14 -10.65 -17.97
CA ASP A 154 12.96 -10.37 -17.16
C ASP A 154 11.64 -10.73 -17.87
N PHE A 155 11.74 -11.25 -19.09
CA PHE A 155 10.63 -11.79 -19.89
C PHE A 155 10.45 -13.28 -19.68
#